data_ec0594c83a745f60392cfc86952148f3
#
_entry.id   ec0594c83a745f60392cfc86952148f3
#
_cell.length_a   1.000
_cell.length_b   1.000
_cell.length_c   1.000
_cell.angle_alpha   90.00
_cell.angle_beta   90.00
_cell.angle_gamma   90.00
#
_symmetry.space_group_name_H-M   'P 1'
#
loop_
_entity.id
_entity.type
_entity.pdbx_description
1 polymer ?
#
loop_
_entity_poly.entity_id
_entity_poly.type
_entity_poly.pdbx_seq_one_letter_code
_entity_poly.pdbx_strand_id
1 'polypeptide(L)'
;MKRAIFIERDGILNYYRFKNNYPIPPTCPAELRIKTDAIPLIRSLKSSGFTLIVITNQPGISRGYMFWRDLDLIHKRLKEEFLLDDIFICPHDENDGCNCRKPKIGLFVEAIYKWQIKINESIIISDKWQDAQVARMLCCLSILINSPWIANCRHDLLVPNLASAVEKINQIKANNFFCNRIEDSKHIRFVIGDA
;
A
#
# COMPACT_ATOMS: atom_id res chain seq x y z
N MET A 1 -18.03 -3.12 -8.97
CA MET A 1 -16.95 -2.68 -8.05
C MET A 1 -15.68 -3.47 -8.36
N LYS A 2 -14.50 -2.84 -8.27
CA LYS A 2 -13.19 -3.43 -8.59
C LYS A 2 -12.53 -4.01 -7.35
N ARG A 3 -11.69 -5.02 -7.51
CA ARG A 3 -10.77 -5.50 -6.46
C ARG A 3 -9.43 -4.80 -6.62
N ALA A 4 -8.82 -4.36 -5.52
CA ALA A 4 -7.54 -3.66 -5.55
C ALA A 4 -6.45 -4.44 -4.81
N ILE A 5 -5.23 -4.23 -5.26
CA ILE A 5 -4.02 -4.42 -4.44
C ILE A 5 -3.53 -3.03 -4.06
N PHE A 6 -3.60 -2.71 -2.78
CA PHE A 6 -2.96 -1.52 -2.22
C PHE A 6 -1.52 -1.85 -1.87
N ILE A 7 -0.60 -1.01 -2.29
CA ILE A 7 0.83 -1.32 -2.21
C ILE A 7 1.55 -0.16 -1.50
N GLU A 8 2.35 -0.44 -0.48
CA GLU A 8 3.33 0.54 0.01
C GLU A 8 4.41 0.77 -1.05
N ARG A 9 4.87 2.01 -1.20
CA ARG A 9 5.88 2.38 -2.19
C ARG A 9 7.28 1.93 -1.76
N ASP A 10 7.76 2.54 -0.67
CA ASP A 10 9.13 2.37 -0.20
C ASP A 10 9.30 1.03 0.50
N GLY A 11 10.32 0.28 0.12
CA GLY A 11 10.55 -1.08 0.59
C GLY A 11 9.89 -2.16 -0.29
N ILE A 12 8.81 -1.84 -1.02
CA ILE A 12 8.13 -2.80 -1.91
C ILE A 12 8.48 -2.55 -3.38
N LEU A 13 8.31 -1.33 -3.90
CA LEU A 13 8.55 -0.98 -5.30
C LEU A 13 9.95 -0.42 -5.55
N ASN A 14 10.50 0.28 -4.56
CA ASN A 14 11.85 0.83 -4.60
C ASN A 14 12.61 0.55 -3.31
N TYR A 15 13.92 0.59 -3.42
CA TYR A 15 14.82 0.47 -2.27
C TYR A 15 14.81 1.75 -1.44
N TYR A 16 15.01 1.59 -0.13
CA TYR A 16 15.43 2.67 0.74
C TYR A 16 16.89 3.04 0.46
N ARG A 17 17.25 4.28 0.73
CA ARG A 17 18.61 4.66 1.05
C ARG A 17 18.81 4.57 2.56
N PHE A 18 20.03 4.48 2.99
CA PHE A 18 20.35 4.49 4.42
C PHE A 18 21.25 5.69 4.74
N LYS A 19 20.90 6.43 5.79
CA LYS A 19 21.72 7.48 6.38
C LYS A 19 21.78 7.23 7.88
N ASN A 20 22.98 7.02 8.41
CA ASN A 20 23.19 6.65 9.83
C ASN A 20 22.32 5.44 10.26
N ASN A 21 22.26 4.41 9.43
CA ASN A 21 21.44 3.20 9.60
C ASN A 21 19.90 3.43 9.61
N TYR A 22 19.43 4.63 9.32
CA TYR A 22 18.00 4.91 9.16
C TYR A 22 17.58 4.81 7.69
N PRO A 23 16.46 4.11 7.39
CA PRO A 23 15.94 4.04 6.03
C PRO A 23 15.34 5.39 5.65
N ILE A 24 15.76 5.89 4.49
CA ILE A 24 15.28 7.14 3.92
C ILE A 24 14.68 6.84 2.55
N PRO A 25 13.46 7.32 2.25
CA PRO A 25 12.91 7.24 0.91
C PRO A 25 13.74 8.11 -0.07
N PRO A 26 13.71 7.83 -1.38
CA PRO A 26 14.28 8.72 -2.37
C PRO A 26 13.56 10.07 -2.33
N THR A 27 14.32 11.17 -2.33
CA THR A 27 13.80 12.55 -2.26
C THR A 27 13.86 13.26 -3.61
N CYS A 28 14.58 12.69 -4.58
CA CYS A 28 14.63 13.18 -5.96
C CYS A 28 14.75 12.00 -6.94
N PRO A 29 14.49 12.20 -8.25
CA PRO A 29 14.55 11.13 -9.25
C PRO A 29 15.89 10.41 -9.35
N ALA A 30 17.02 11.14 -9.14
CA ALA A 30 18.36 10.56 -9.18
C ALA A 30 18.62 9.52 -8.07
N GLU A 31 17.88 9.59 -6.99
CA GLU A 31 17.97 8.68 -5.86
C GLU A 31 17.06 7.46 -5.96
N LEU A 32 16.13 7.46 -6.93
CA LEU A 32 15.18 6.38 -7.12
C LEU A 32 15.87 5.11 -7.62
N ARG A 33 15.86 4.08 -6.79
CA ARG A 33 16.34 2.73 -7.15
C ARG A 33 15.16 1.77 -7.14
N ILE A 34 14.63 1.49 -8.33
CA ILE A 34 13.48 0.58 -8.51
C ILE A 34 13.93 -0.85 -8.23
N LYS A 35 13.06 -1.62 -7.58
CA LYS A 35 13.21 -3.07 -7.44
C LYS A 35 12.76 -3.74 -8.74
N THR A 36 13.71 -3.98 -9.64
CA THR A 36 13.42 -4.51 -10.98
C THR A 36 12.83 -5.92 -10.95
N ASP A 37 13.19 -6.71 -9.95
CA ASP A 37 12.62 -8.04 -9.67
C ASP A 37 11.13 -7.98 -9.25
N ALA A 38 10.68 -6.87 -8.69
CA ALA A 38 9.28 -6.64 -8.33
C ALA A 38 8.38 -6.34 -9.56
N ILE A 39 8.95 -5.82 -10.66
CA ILE A 39 8.17 -5.41 -11.84
C ILE A 39 7.30 -6.54 -12.40
N PRO A 40 7.84 -7.71 -12.78
CA PRO A 40 7.03 -8.79 -13.34
C PRO A 40 6.00 -9.31 -12.33
N LEU A 41 6.32 -9.32 -11.04
CA LEU A 41 5.43 -9.77 -9.97
C LEU A 41 4.21 -8.86 -9.83
N ILE A 42 4.43 -7.55 -9.75
CA ILE A 42 3.33 -6.56 -9.65
C ILE A 42 2.50 -6.52 -10.94
N ARG A 43 3.14 -6.56 -12.12
CA ARG A 43 2.43 -6.62 -13.40
C ARG A 43 1.56 -7.88 -13.53
N SER A 44 1.96 -9.01 -12.97
CA SER A 44 1.15 -10.23 -12.96
C SER A 44 -0.15 -10.07 -12.16
N LEU A 45 -0.13 -9.29 -11.07
CA LEU A 45 -1.35 -8.94 -10.33
C LEU A 45 -2.29 -8.07 -11.16
N LYS A 46 -1.75 -7.14 -11.95
CA LYS A 46 -2.53 -6.38 -12.92
C LYS A 46 -3.21 -7.28 -13.95
N SER A 47 -2.46 -8.19 -14.55
CA SER A 47 -2.97 -9.18 -15.51
C SER A 47 -4.02 -10.10 -14.89
N SER A 48 -3.96 -10.31 -13.58
CA SER A 48 -4.95 -11.06 -12.81
C SER A 48 -6.25 -10.29 -12.53
N GLY A 49 -6.37 -9.04 -13.03
CA GLY A 49 -7.58 -8.23 -12.95
C GLY A 49 -7.69 -7.36 -11.69
N PHE A 50 -6.62 -7.19 -10.92
CA PHE A 50 -6.61 -6.25 -9.81
C PHE A 50 -6.32 -4.82 -10.28
N THR A 51 -6.96 -3.86 -9.62
CA THR A 51 -6.56 -2.44 -9.70
C THR A 51 -5.35 -2.24 -8.77
N LEU A 52 -4.25 -1.71 -9.29
CA LEU A 52 -3.01 -1.51 -8.55
C LEU A 52 -2.91 -0.07 -8.05
N ILE A 53 -2.97 0.13 -6.76
CA ILE A 53 -2.98 1.45 -6.13
C ILE A 53 -1.87 1.54 -5.09
N VAL A 54 -1.01 2.53 -5.22
CA VAL A 54 0.00 2.83 -4.20
C VAL A 54 -0.58 3.78 -3.16
N ILE A 55 -0.35 3.48 -1.87
CA ILE A 55 -0.69 4.36 -0.74
C ILE A 55 0.57 4.60 0.08
N THR A 56 1.07 5.84 0.09
CA THR A 56 2.38 6.12 0.69
C THR A 56 2.41 7.40 1.52
N ASN A 57 3.16 7.36 2.65
CA ASN A 57 3.47 8.54 3.46
C ASN A 57 4.78 9.15 2.99
N GLN A 58 4.75 10.42 2.58
CA GLN A 58 5.91 11.16 2.07
C GLN A 58 6.14 12.47 2.83
N PRO A 59 6.50 12.40 4.12
CA PRO A 59 6.64 13.59 4.97
C PRO A 59 7.80 14.50 4.56
N GLY A 60 8.64 14.07 3.61
CA GLY A 60 9.70 14.89 3.04
C GLY A 60 9.21 16.21 2.46
N ILE A 61 7.94 16.25 2.02
CA ILE A 61 7.30 17.45 1.50
C ILE A 61 7.09 18.46 2.64
N SER A 62 6.35 18.10 3.71
CA SER A 62 6.10 19.03 4.83
C SER A 62 7.38 19.38 5.59
N ARG A 63 8.36 18.48 5.63
CA ARG A 63 9.68 18.71 6.23
C ARG A 63 10.61 19.58 5.36
N GLY A 64 10.22 19.94 4.13
CA GLY A 64 10.95 20.86 3.24
C GLY A 64 12.20 20.30 2.56
N TYR A 65 12.45 18.98 2.59
CA TYR A 65 13.60 18.38 1.92
C TYR A 65 13.26 17.56 0.66
N MET A 66 11.98 17.57 0.26
CA MET A 66 11.49 17.00 -1.00
C MET A 66 10.58 18.00 -1.68
N PHE A 67 10.73 18.21 -2.96
CA PHE A 67 9.85 19.07 -3.76
C PHE A 67 8.76 18.24 -4.44
N TRP A 68 7.58 18.82 -4.58
CA TRP A 68 6.46 18.20 -5.30
C TRP A 68 6.85 17.73 -6.71
N ARG A 69 7.60 18.58 -7.45
CA ARG A 69 8.10 18.24 -8.79
C ARG A 69 8.92 16.95 -8.79
N ASP A 70 9.78 16.76 -7.81
CA ASP A 70 10.63 15.57 -7.72
C ASP A 70 9.81 14.33 -7.36
N LEU A 71 8.86 14.48 -6.46
CA LEU A 71 7.92 13.42 -6.09
C LEU A 71 7.07 12.98 -7.29
N ASP A 72 6.55 13.93 -8.08
CA ASP A 72 5.77 13.65 -9.28
C ASP A 72 6.59 12.89 -10.33
N LEU A 73 7.85 13.26 -10.55
CA LEU A 73 8.75 12.56 -11.46
C LEU A 73 9.04 11.12 -11.00
N ILE A 74 9.27 10.93 -9.68
CA ILE A 74 9.41 9.59 -9.08
C ILE A 74 8.15 8.77 -9.32
N HIS A 75 6.98 9.33 -9.04
CA HIS A 75 5.71 8.63 -9.15
C HIS A 75 5.34 8.33 -10.60
N LYS A 76 5.60 9.25 -11.53
CA LYS A 76 5.43 9.02 -12.96
C LYS A 76 6.22 7.78 -13.42
N ARG A 77 7.51 7.71 -13.05
CA ARG A 77 8.35 6.56 -13.41
C ARG A 77 7.85 5.26 -12.79
N LEU A 78 7.44 5.27 -11.51
CA LEU A 78 6.87 4.08 -10.87
C LEU A 78 5.55 3.65 -11.52
N LYS A 79 4.67 4.59 -11.90
CA LYS A 79 3.42 4.26 -12.61
C LYS A 79 3.68 3.57 -13.94
N GLU A 80 4.64 4.03 -14.70
CA GLU A 80 5.02 3.47 -16.00
C GLU A 80 5.66 2.08 -15.84
N GLU A 81 6.61 1.94 -14.91
CA GLU A 81 7.34 0.67 -14.71
C GLU A 81 6.45 -0.44 -14.13
N PHE A 82 5.56 -0.14 -13.22
CA PHE A 82 4.72 -1.14 -12.57
C PHE A 82 3.30 -1.24 -13.14
N LEU A 83 2.94 -0.41 -14.12
CA LEU A 83 1.58 -0.29 -14.69
C LEU A 83 0.53 0.02 -13.61
N LEU A 84 0.88 0.91 -12.67
CA LEU A 84 -0.02 1.30 -11.57
C LEU A 84 -1.20 2.12 -12.09
N ASP A 85 -2.38 1.89 -11.53
CA ASP A 85 -3.57 2.67 -11.83
C ASP A 85 -3.53 4.03 -11.15
N ASP A 86 -3.06 4.07 -9.88
CA ASP A 86 -3.01 5.32 -9.14
C ASP A 86 -1.96 5.31 -8.01
N ILE A 87 -1.64 6.52 -7.51
CA ILE A 87 -0.79 6.72 -6.34
C ILE A 87 -1.43 7.79 -5.46
N PHE A 88 -1.73 7.46 -4.21
CA PHE A 88 -2.23 8.37 -3.19
C PHE A 88 -1.13 8.67 -2.18
N ILE A 89 -1.01 9.94 -1.80
CA ILE A 89 0.13 10.46 -1.06
C ILE A 89 -0.32 11.21 0.18
N CYS A 90 0.27 10.89 1.33
CA CYS A 90 0.22 11.79 2.47
C CYS A 90 1.53 12.58 2.52
N PRO A 91 1.53 13.90 2.26
CA PRO A 91 2.73 14.73 2.33
C PRO A 91 3.05 15.21 3.75
N HIS A 92 2.19 14.96 4.70
CA HIS A 92 2.22 15.52 6.05
C HIS A 92 3.19 14.77 6.98
N ASP A 93 3.73 15.50 7.96
CA ASP A 93 4.48 14.92 9.07
C ASP A 93 3.55 14.40 10.18
N GLU A 94 4.11 13.77 11.19
CA GLU A 94 3.37 13.17 12.31
C GLU A 94 2.60 14.22 13.10
N ASN A 95 3.18 15.43 13.22
CA ASN A 95 2.62 16.53 13.99
C ASN A 95 1.59 17.39 13.23
N ASP A 96 1.39 17.16 11.93
CA ASP A 96 0.47 17.97 11.12
C ASP A 96 -1.02 17.66 11.36
N GLY A 97 -1.35 16.66 12.18
CA GLY A 97 -2.72 16.33 12.58
C GLY A 97 -3.65 15.88 11.46
N CYS A 98 -3.15 15.62 10.25
CA CYS A 98 -3.95 15.26 9.06
C CYS A 98 -4.71 13.94 9.24
N ASN A 99 -5.73 13.72 8.39
CA ASN A 99 -6.51 12.47 8.36
C ASN A 99 -5.99 11.44 7.33
N CYS A 100 -4.98 11.81 6.51
CA CYS A 100 -4.49 10.97 5.41
C CYS A 100 -3.27 10.11 5.77
N ARG A 101 -2.47 10.49 6.78
CA ARG A 101 -1.24 9.76 7.15
C ARG A 101 -1.56 8.41 7.78
N LYS A 102 -1.04 7.33 7.20
CA LYS A 102 -1.12 5.97 7.79
C LYS A 102 -0.51 5.96 9.20
N PRO A 103 -1.16 5.35 10.22
CA PRO A 103 -2.22 4.34 10.10
C PRO A 103 -3.66 4.88 9.99
N LYS A 104 -3.88 6.19 9.75
CA LYS A 104 -5.22 6.69 9.44
C LYS A 104 -5.66 6.24 8.04
N ILE A 105 -6.97 6.06 7.86
CA ILE A 105 -7.54 5.43 6.65
C ILE A 105 -7.87 6.41 5.52
N GLY A 106 -7.65 7.71 5.70
CA GLY A 106 -8.14 8.75 4.78
C GLY A 106 -7.79 8.52 3.31
N LEU A 107 -6.53 8.19 2.99
CA LEU A 107 -6.12 7.90 1.60
C LEU A 107 -6.79 6.64 1.03
N PHE A 108 -7.01 5.65 1.86
CA PHE A 108 -7.71 4.43 1.42
C PHE A 108 -9.18 4.72 1.13
N VAL A 109 -9.84 5.51 1.95
CA VAL A 109 -11.23 5.94 1.72
C VAL A 109 -11.34 6.71 0.41
N GLU A 110 -10.43 7.65 0.16
CA GLU A 110 -10.35 8.40 -1.10
C GLU A 110 -10.18 7.46 -2.31
N ALA A 111 -9.24 6.51 -2.22
CA ALA A 111 -8.99 5.54 -3.28
C ALA A 111 -10.18 4.61 -3.51
N ILE A 112 -10.83 4.14 -2.44
CA ILE A 112 -12.04 3.29 -2.49
C ILE A 112 -13.16 4.01 -3.22
N TYR A 113 -13.40 5.28 -2.89
CA TYR A 113 -14.43 6.09 -3.52
C TYR A 113 -14.11 6.35 -4.99
N LYS A 114 -12.91 6.85 -5.31
CA LYS A 114 -12.48 7.20 -6.66
C LYS A 114 -12.54 6.00 -7.63
N TRP A 115 -12.09 4.85 -7.18
CA TRP A 115 -11.96 3.66 -8.02
C TRP A 115 -13.11 2.65 -7.87
N GLN A 116 -14.10 2.94 -7.02
CA GLN A 116 -15.24 2.05 -6.72
C GLN A 116 -14.74 0.67 -6.27
N ILE A 117 -13.88 0.65 -5.26
CA ILE A 117 -13.19 -0.56 -4.78
C ILE A 117 -14.09 -1.36 -3.82
N LYS A 118 -14.10 -2.67 -4.00
CA LYS A 118 -14.66 -3.63 -3.07
C LYS A 118 -13.59 -4.01 -2.04
N ILE A 119 -13.56 -3.29 -0.92
CA ILE A 119 -12.44 -3.34 0.04
C ILE A 119 -12.28 -4.71 0.71
N ASN A 120 -13.38 -5.39 1.04
CA ASN A 120 -13.37 -6.72 1.62
C ASN A 120 -12.87 -7.84 0.67
N GLU A 121 -12.75 -7.54 -0.63
CA GLU A 121 -12.13 -8.41 -1.64
C GLU A 121 -10.77 -7.87 -2.12
N SER A 122 -10.22 -6.90 -1.41
CA SER A 122 -8.96 -6.26 -1.75
C SER A 122 -7.87 -6.65 -0.76
N ILE A 123 -6.62 -6.36 -1.11
CA ILE A 123 -5.44 -6.80 -0.35
C ILE A 123 -4.51 -5.60 -0.16
N ILE A 124 -3.85 -5.53 0.99
CA ILE A 124 -2.76 -4.59 1.26
C ILE A 124 -1.45 -5.36 1.30
N ILE A 125 -0.47 -4.96 0.49
CA ILE A 125 0.92 -5.45 0.52
C ILE A 125 1.83 -4.36 1.08
N SER A 126 2.53 -4.66 2.16
CA SER A 126 3.43 -3.71 2.80
C SER A 126 4.55 -4.42 3.58
N ASP A 127 5.54 -3.65 4.00
CA ASP A 127 6.58 -4.05 4.94
C ASP A 127 6.47 -3.30 6.28
N LYS A 128 5.30 -2.64 6.56
CA LYS A 128 5.09 -1.74 7.70
C LYS A 128 3.86 -2.08 8.52
N TRP A 129 3.97 -1.94 9.84
CA TRP A 129 2.88 -2.19 10.79
C TRP A 129 1.66 -1.28 10.58
N GLN A 130 1.86 -0.04 10.11
CA GLN A 130 0.76 0.92 9.87
C GLN A 130 -0.25 0.37 8.87
N ASP A 131 0.22 -0.30 7.83
CA ASP A 131 -0.63 -0.86 6.79
C ASP A 131 -1.44 -2.06 7.30
N ALA A 132 -0.87 -2.88 8.19
CA ALA A 132 -1.61 -3.95 8.86
C ALA A 132 -2.74 -3.40 9.75
N GLN A 133 -2.48 -2.29 10.45
CA GLN A 133 -3.51 -1.63 11.26
C GLN A 133 -4.64 -1.10 10.37
N VAL A 134 -4.32 -0.46 9.25
CA VAL A 134 -5.31 0.00 8.27
C VAL A 134 -6.12 -1.17 7.71
N ALA A 135 -5.46 -2.26 7.31
CA ALA A 135 -6.12 -3.44 6.78
C ALA A 135 -7.18 -3.98 7.75
N ARG A 136 -6.86 -4.02 9.04
CA ARG A 136 -7.79 -4.44 10.08
C ARG A 136 -8.98 -3.49 10.23
N MET A 137 -8.74 -2.16 10.20
CA MET A 137 -9.80 -1.16 10.30
C MET A 137 -10.77 -1.20 9.12
N LEU A 138 -10.26 -1.55 7.93
CA LEU A 138 -11.04 -1.63 6.69
C LEU A 138 -11.59 -3.03 6.39
N CYS A 139 -11.34 -4.02 7.25
CA CYS A 139 -11.66 -5.43 6.99
C CYS A 139 -11.07 -5.94 5.65
N CYS A 140 -9.89 -5.46 5.32
CA CYS A 140 -9.10 -5.83 4.15
C CYS A 140 -8.03 -6.86 4.54
N LEU A 141 -7.64 -7.73 3.62
CA LEU A 141 -6.56 -8.69 3.85
C LEU A 141 -5.21 -7.99 3.86
N SER A 142 -4.39 -8.24 4.87
CA SER A 142 -3.00 -7.78 4.93
C SER A 142 -2.01 -8.89 4.63
N ILE A 143 -1.10 -8.65 3.69
CA ILE A 143 0.07 -9.49 3.43
C ILE A 143 1.31 -8.66 3.70
N LEU A 144 1.97 -8.91 4.82
CA LEU A 144 3.20 -8.21 5.17
C LEU A 144 4.41 -8.99 4.68
N ILE A 145 5.36 -8.25 4.12
CA ILE A 145 6.69 -8.77 3.77
C ILE A 145 7.61 -8.54 4.96
N ASN A 146 8.28 -9.59 5.39
CA ASN A 146 9.12 -9.56 6.57
C ASN A 146 10.16 -8.42 6.53
N SER A 147 10.15 -7.58 7.55
CA SER A 147 11.02 -6.42 7.69
C SER A 147 11.17 -6.01 9.16
N PRO A 148 12.19 -5.21 9.51
CA PRO A 148 12.33 -4.64 10.85
C PRO A 148 11.19 -3.67 11.25
N TRP A 149 10.39 -3.20 10.27
CA TRP A 149 9.35 -2.18 10.47
C TRP A 149 7.96 -2.74 10.79
N ILE A 150 7.83 -4.07 10.86
CA ILE A 150 6.55 -4.72 11.15
C ILE A 150 6.17 -4.54 12.62
N ALA A 151 7.16 -4.47 13.53
CA ALA A 151 6.94 -4.48 14.96
C ALA A 151 6.07 -5.69 15.40
N ASN A 152 5.51 -5.67 16.59
CA ASN A 152 4.60 -6.73 17.06
C ASN A 152 3.14 -6.37 16.69
N CYS A 153 2.82 -6.28 15.39
CA CYS A 153 1.47 -5.94 14.93
C CYS A 153 0.67 -7.17 14.51
N ARG A 154 -0.66 -7.11 14.71
CA ARG A 154 -1.58 -8.12 14.16
C ARG A 154 -1.67 -7.94 12.65
N HIS A 155 -1.47 -9.02 11.91
CA HIS A 155 -1.56 -9.10 10.45
C HIS A 155 -2.19 -10.46 10.06
N ASP A 156 -2.63 -10.57 8.82
CA ASP A 156 -3.24 -11.82 8.34
C ASP A 156 -2.17 -12.79 7.85
N LEU A 157 -1.26 -12.32 7.00
CA LEU A 157 -0.17 -13.14 6.46
C LEU A 157 1.16 -12.40 6.57
N LEU A 158 2.21 -13.13 6.97
CA LEU A 158 3.59 -12.69 6.94
C LEU A 158 4.37 -13.59 5.98
N VAL A 159 5.05 -12.99 5.02
CA VAL A 159 5.79 -13.70 3.97
C VAL A 159 7.22 -13.18 3.87
N PRO A 160 8.17 -14.00 3.41
CA PRO A 160 9.58 -13.60 3.34
C PRO A 160 9.87 -12.54 2.28
N ASN A 161 9.12 -12.51 1.17
CA ASN A 161 9.37 -11.63 0.04
C ASN A 161 8.11 -11.40 -0.80
N LEU A 162 8.22 -10.53 -1.81
CA LEU A 162 7.11 -10.18 -2.71
C LEU A 162 6.67 -11.37 -3.58
N ALA A 163 7.58 -12.24 -3.99
CA ALA A 163 7.21 -13.42 -4.79
C ALA A 163 6.27 -14.34 -4.01
N SER A 164 6.58 -14.60 -2.74
CA SER A 164 5.71 -15.37 -1.85
C SER A 164 4.36 -14.66 -1.59
N ALA A 165 4.34 -13.31 -1.55
CA ALA A 165 3.09 -12.55 -1.45
C ALA A 165 2.19 -12.79 -2.69
N VAL A 166 2.76 -12.68 -3.89
CA VAL A 166 2.04 -12.91 -5.15
C VAL A 166 1.54 -14.34 -5.27
N GLU A 167 2.34 -15.33 -4.86
CA GLU A 167 1.92 -16.73 -4.82
C GLU A 167 0.70 -16.92 -3.90
N LYS A 168 0.72 -16.35 -2.69
CA LYS A 168 -0.41 -16.39 -1.75
C LYS A 168 -1.65 -15.73 -2.32
N ILE A 169 -1.53 -14.59 -3.01
CA ILE A 169 -2.64 -13.92 -3.67
C ILE A 169 -3.27 -14.82 -4.74
N ASN A 170 -2.46 -15.50 -5.54
CA ASN A 170 -2.96 -16.41 -6.56
C ASN A 170 -3.69 -17.61 -5.94
N GLN A 171 -3.20 -18.18 -4.83
CA GLN A 171 -3.87 -19.23 -4.07
C GLN A 171 -5.21 -18.78 -3.49
N ILE A 172 -5.26 -17.58 -2.88
CA ILE A 172 -6.48 -16.97 -2.33
C ILE A 172 -7.52 -16.76 -3.44
N LYS A 173 -7.10 -16.26 -4.60
CA LYS A 173 -7.96 -16.04 -5.75
C LYS A 173 -8.55 -17.36 -6.27
N ALA A 174 -7.73 -18.41 -6.42
CA ALA A 174 -8.16 -19.71 -6.91
C ALA A 174 -9.19 -20.38 -6.00
N ASN A 175 -9.07 -20.18 -4.69
CA ASN A 175 -9.93 -20.81 -3.67
C ASN A 175 -11.17 -19.99 -3.30
N ASN A 176 -11.45 -18.85 -3.98
CA ASN A 176 -12.52 -17.90 -3.63
C ASN A 176 -12.54 -17.49 -2.14
N PHE A 177 -11.36 -17.44 -1.51
CA PHE A 177 -11.22 -17.15 -0.07
C PHE A 177 -11.85 -15.81 0.36
N PHE A 178 -12.00 -14.88 -0.56
CA PHE A 178 -12.68 -13.61 -0.30
C PHE A 178 -14.17 -13.80 0.06
N CYS A 179 -14.84 -14.82 -0.47
CA CYS A 179 -16.25 -15.06 -0.21
C CYS A 179 -16.52 -15.54 1.23
N ASN A 180 -15.58 -16.29 1.81
CA ASN A 180 -15.75 -16.88 3.16
C ASN A 180 -15.56 -15.85 4.30
N ARG A 181 -14.87 -14.71 4.02
CA ARG A 181 -14.64 -13.65 5.02
C ARG A 181 -15.87 -12.77 5.28
N ILE A 182 -16.83 -12.77 4.36
CA ILE A 182 -18.06 -11.95 4.48
C ILE A 182 -19.00 -12.51 5.55
N GLU A 183 -18.98 -13.82 5.80
CA GLU A 183 -19.85 -14.46 6.80
C GLU A 183 -19.44 -14.16 8.23
N ASP A 184 -18.13 -13.96 8.49
CA ASP A 184 -17.60 -13.63 9.83
C ASP A 184 -17.71 -12.14 10.18
N SER A 185 -17.97 -11.27 9.20
CA SER A 185 -17.95 -9.81 9.37
C SER A 185 -19.30 -9.19 9.74
N LYS A 186 -20.28 -9.97 10.19
CA LYS A 186 -21.65 -9.51 10.58
C LYS A 186 -21.68 -8.47 11.71
N HIS A 187 -20.54 -8.01 12.24
CA HIS A 187 -20.48 -7.11 13.39
C HIS A 187 -19.83 -5.74 13.15
N ILE A 188 -19.56 -5.33 11.90
CA ILE A 188 -18.99 -4.00 11.65
C ILE A 188 -19.98 -3.15 10.85
N ARG A 189 -20.74 -2.31 11.57
CA ARG A 189 -21.50 -1.20 10.98
C ARG A 189 -20.53 -0.07 10.67
N PHE A 190 -20.34 0.25 9.38
CA PHE A 190 -19.79 1.53 9.00
C PHE A 190 -20.83 2.62 9.29
N VAL A 191 -20.55 3.48 10.24
CA VAL A 191 -21.25 4.76 10.35
C VAL A 191 -20.59 5.69 9.30
N ILE A 192 -21.14 5.70 8.10
CA ILE A 192 -20.90 6.79 7.15
C ILE A 192 -21.80 7.90 7.66
N GLY A 193 -21.21 8.89 8.33
CA GLY A 193 -21.93 10.10 8.71
C GLY A 193 -22.34 10.82 7.44
N ASP A 194 -23.64 11.06 7.31
CA ASP A 194 -24.21 11.97 6.33
C ASP A 194 -23.60 13.35 6.55
N ALA A 195 -22.94 13.90 5.53
CA ALA A 195 -22.57 15.30 5.42
C ALA A 195 -23.07 15.84 4.10
#